data_f8ecae8a1e4912048160fbee71571595
#
_entry.id   f8ecae8a1e4912048160fbee71571595
#
_cell.length_a   1.000
_cell.length_b   1.000
_cell.length_c   1.000
_cell.angle_alpha   90.00
_cell.angle_beta   90.00
_cell.angle_gamma   90.00
#
_symmetry.space_group_name_H-M   'P 1'
#
loop_
_entity.id
_entity.type
_entity.pdbx_description
1 polymer ?
#
loop_
_entity_poly.entity_id
_entity_poly.type
_entity_poly.pdbx_seq_one_letter_code
_entity_poly.pdbx_strand_id
1 'polypeptide(L)'
;MKKNTSPILTGTAFLPDGTGCASPTSHYTFLPSEKVIVEKVRFRNRFRIEVVGDLYIPKNIDRSRKHAAIIVGHPFGGVKEQTSGLHAQKLAERGYVTLAFDASHYGESGGEPRFVASPDINTEDFSAAVDFLSLRD
;
A
#
# COMPACT_ATOMS: atom_id res chain seq x y z
N MET A 1 14.98 -9.29 -39.29
CA MET A 1 14.39 -9.43 -37.97
C MET A 1 15.21 -8.63 -36.97
N LYS A 2 14.74 -7.46 -36.56
CA LYS A 2 15.40 -6.64 -35.55
C LYS A 2 14.84 -7.02 -34.17
N LYS A 3 15.68 -7.52 -33.27
CA LYS A 3 15.33 -7.79 -31.89
C LYS A 3 15.22 -6.45 -31.15
N ASN A 4 14.02 -6.15 -30.68
CA ASN A 4 13.72 -4.97 -29.87
C ASN A 4 14.04 -5.33 -28.41
N THR A 5 15.22 -4.96 -27.94
CA THR A 5 15.60 -5.05 -26.54
C THR A 5 15.26 -3.72 -25.89
N SER A 6 14.15 -3.68 -25.15
CA SER A 6 13.84 -2.55 -24.27
C SER A 6 14.86 -2.48 -23.14
N PRO A 7 15.42 -1.30 -22.84
CA PRO A 7 16.36 -1.17 -21.73
C PRO A 7 15.61 -1.30 -20.40
N ILE A 8 16.13 -2.17 -19.55
CA ILE A 8 15.75 -2.23 -18.12
C ILE A 8 16.28 -0.93 -17.50
N LEU A 9 15.38 -0.02 -17.15
CA LEU A 9 15.71 1.19 -16.42
C LEU A 9 16.04 0.84 -14.96
N THR A 10 17.30 0.58 -14.69
CA THR A 10 17.87 0.71 -13.35
C THR A 10 18.19 2.19 -13.13
N GLY A 11 17.23 2.95 -12.68
CA GLY A 11 17.38 4.38 -12.40
C GLY A 11 17.06 4.67 -10.95
N THR A 12 18.08 4.82 -10.11
CA THR A 12 18.00 5.53 -8.85
C THR A 12 17.69 7.00 -9.15
N ALA A 13 16.42 7.39 -9.06
CA ALA A 13 16.05 8.81 -9.10
C ALA A 13 16.38 9.44 -7.76
N PHE A 14 17.49 10.16 -7.71
CA PHE A 14 17.86 11.03 -6.60
C PHE A 14 17.05 12.32 -6.73
N LEU A 15 16.17 12.62 -5.78
CA LEU A 15 15.50 13.91 -5.71
C LEU A 15 16.43 14.95 -5.05
N PRO A 16 16.55 16.18 -5.61
CA PRO A 16 17.56 17.15 -5.20
C PRO A 16 17.27 17.95 -3.92
N ASP A 17 16.24 17.61 -3.16
CA ASP A 17 15.78 18.37 -1.98
C ASP A 17 15.92 17.67 -0.62
N GLY A 18 16.70 16.60 -0.54
CA GLY A 18 17.23 16.09 0.73
C GLY A 18 16.22 15.60 1.77
N THR A 19 14.94 15.48 1.45
CA THR A 19 13.92 15.04 2.37
C THR A 19 13.29 13.72 1.92
N GLY A 20 13.72 12.65 2.54
CA GLY A 20 13.05 11.36 2.45
C GLY A 20 13.82 10.33 1.63
N CYS A 21 14.39 9.40 2.33
CA CYS A 21 14.91 8.17 1.77
C CYS A 21 13.79 7.43 1.04
N ALA A 22 13.72 7.59 -0.29
CA ALA A 22 12.91 6.71 -1.10
C ALA A 22 13.52 5.31 -0.98
N SER A 23 12.83 4.39 -0.33
CA SER A 23 13.21 2.97 -0.32
C SER A 23 13.46 2.51 -1.76
N PRO A 24 14.62 1.92 -2.05
CA PRO A 24 14.82 1.34 -3.36
C PRO A 24 13.85 0.18 -3.55
N THR A 25 13.22 0.14 -4.72
CA THR A 25 12.36 -0.96 -5.19
C THR A 25 10.97 -1.08 -4.58
N SER A 26 10.11 -0.12 -4.85
CA SER A 26 8.69 -0.43 -4.87
C SER A 26 8.41 -1.26 -6.14
N HIS A 27 8.04 -2.52 -5.97
CA HIS A 27 7.67 -3.41 -7.08
C HIS A 27 6.23 -3.17 -7.55
N TYR A 28 5.81 -1.90 -7.63
CA TYR A 28 4.49 -1.56 -8.15
C TYR A 28 4.35 -1.98 -9.61
N THR A 29 3.24 -2.61 -9.92
CA THR A 29 2.86 -2.96 -11.30
C THR A 29 2.27 -1.78 -12.07
N PHE A 30 2.22 -0.59 -11.44
CA PHE A 30 1.68 0.65 -11.99
C PHE A 30 2.60 1.82 -11.66
N LEU A 31 2.45 2.92 -12.40
CA LEU A 31 3.22 4.14 -12.15
C LEU A 31 2.66 4.89 -10.93
N PRO A 32 3.51 5.32 -9.99
CA PRO A 32 3.11 6.20 -8.90
C PRO A 32 2.54 7.52 -9.42
N SER A 33 1.48 7.99 -8.78
CA SER A 33 0.82 9.25 -9.14
C SER A 33 1.50 10.43 -8.46
N GLU A 34 1.79 11.48 -9.22
CA GLU A 34 2.32 12.73 -8.66
C GLU A 34 1.32 13.48 -7.77
N LYS A 35 0.03 13.12 -7.81
CA LYS A 35 -1.05 13.75 -7.02
C LYS A 35 -1.21 13.14 -5.63
N VAL A 36 -0.50 12.05 -5.34
CA VAL A 36 -0.69 11.24 -4.15
C VAL A 36 0.64 11.07 -3.42
N ILE A 37 0.58 11.14 -2.09
CA ILE A 37 1.68 10.75 -1.21
C ILE A 37 1.43 9.30 -0.79
N VAL A 38 2.44 8.46 -0.87
CA VAL A 38 2.36 7.07 -0.42
C VAL A 38 3.26 6.89 0.80
N GLU A 39 2.67 6.47 1.91
CA GLU A 39 3.37 6.17 3.16
C GLU A 39 3.28 4.67 3.45
N LYS A 40 4.41 4.02 3.69
CA LYS A 40 4.41 2.65 4.18
C LYS A 40 4.02 2.64 5.65
N VAL A 41 3.01 1.87 5.99
CA VAL A 41 2.46 1.76 7.35
C VAL A 41 2.51 0.33 7.85
N ARG A 42 2.54 0.18 9.17
CA ARG A 42 2.56 -1.11 9.86
C ARG A 42 1.61 -1.04 11.02
N PHE A 43 0.81 -2.07 11.18
CA PHE A 43 -0.09 -2.24 12.33
C PHE A 43 -0.20 -3.72 12.68
N ARG A 44 -0.80 -4.05 13.80
CA ARG A 44 -0.95 -5.44 14.24
C ARG A 44 -2.42 -5.78 14.39
N ASN A 45 -2.76 -6.98 13.92
CA ASN A 45 -4.06 -7.57 14.20
C ASN A 45 -4.10 -8.19 15.61
N ARG A 46 -5.28 -8.66 16.05
CA ARG A 46 -5.43 -9.27 17.39
C ARG A 46 -4.60 -10.54 17.57
N PHE A 47 -4.22 -11.22 16.52
CA PHE A 47 -3.32 -12.37 16.55
C PHE A 47 -1.85 -11.97 16.65
N ARG A 48 -1.56 -10.67 16.80
CA ARG A 48 -0.23 -10.07 16.86
C ARG A 48 0.60 -10.23 15.60
N ILE A 49 -0.03 -10.57 14.48
CA ILE A 49 0.62 -10.59 13.19
C ILE A 49 0.79 -9.14 12.73
N GLU A 50 2.01 -8.78 12.31
CA GLU A 50 2.29 -7.47 11.72
C GLU A 50 1.73 -7.43 10.31
N VAL A 51 0.86 -6.47 10.04
CA VAL A 51 0.29 -6.19 8.73
C VAL A 51 0.99 -4.98 8.14
N VAL A 52 1.44 -5.09 6.91
CA VAL A 52 2.15 -4.02 6.18
C VAL A 52 1.27 -3.50 5.07
N GLY A 53 1.13 -2.18 4.99
CA GLY A 53 0.30 -1.53 3.99
C GLY A 53 0.94 -0.28 3.42
N ASP A 54 0.37 0.20 2.32
CA ASP A 54 0.67 1.46 1.70
C ASP A 54 -0.55 2.38 1.85
N LEU A 55 -0.35 3.49 2.55
CA LEU A 55 -1.36 4.52 2.77
C LEU A 55 -1.19 5.60 1.70
N TYR A 56 -2.23 5.79 0.91
CA TYR A 56 -2.28 6.77 -0.17
C TYR A 56 -3.06 7.99 0.28
N ILE A 57 -2.39 9.15 0.32
CA ILE A 57 -2.94 10.41 0.81
C ILE A 57 -2.93 11.43 -0.35
N PRO A 58 -4.07 12.04 -0.69
CA PRO A 58 -4.08 13.13 -1.66
C PRO A 58 -3.16 14.28 -1.21
N LYS A 59 -2.30 14.80 -2.10
CA LYS A 59 -1.40 15.92 -1.74
C LYS A 59 -2.13 17.17 -1.30
N ASN A 60 -3.32 17.41 -1.84
CA ASN A 60 -4.13 18.61 -1.56
C ASN A 60 -5.18 18.38 -0.48
N ILE A 61 -5.01 17.37 0.38
CA ILE A 61 -5.98 17.06 1.44
C ILE A 61 -5.94 18.16 2.52
N ASP A 62 -7.11 18.59 2.96
CA ASP A 62 -7.24 19.49 4.10
C ASP A 62 -7.08 18.71 5.41
N ARG A 63 -5.92 18.79 6.03
CA ARG A 63 -5.60 18.06 7.27
C ARG A 63 -6.30 18.61 8.52
N SER A 64 -7.04 19.72 8.40
CA SER A 64 -7.78 20.30 9.54
C SER A 64 -9.10 19.61 9.81
N ARG A 65 -9.55 18.72 8.95
CA ARG A 65 -10.84 18.01 9.06
C ARG A 65 -10.70 16.51 8.82
N LYS A 66 -11.66 15.75 9.30
CA LYS A 66 -11.73 14.31 9.05
C LYS A 66 -12.13 14.01 7.61
N HIS A 67 -11.54 12.99 7.05
CA HIS A 67 -11.79 12.52 5.70
C HIS A 67 -12.31 11.09 5.70
N ALA A 68 -13.13 10.77 4.70
CA ALA A 68 -13.49 9.38 4.46
C ALA A 68 -12.27 8.57 4.04
N ALA A 69 -12.08 7.43 4.68
CA ALA A 69 -11.01 6.49 4.35
C ALA A 69 -11.57 5.20 3.74
N ILE A 70 -10.84 4.64 2.77
CA ILE A 70 -11.22 3.40 2.08
C ILE A 70 -10.09 2.40 2.22
N ILE A 71 -10.43 1.18 2.62
CA ILE A 71 -9.50 0.07 2.70
C ILE A 71 -9.69 -0.82 1.48
N VAL A 72 -8.58 -1.17 0.83
CA VAL A 72 -8.57 -1.98 -0.39
C VAL A 72 -7.74 -3.24 -0.15
N GLY A 73 -8.40 -4.39 -0.12
CA GLY A 73 -7.72 -5.69 -0.03
C GLY A 73 -7.29 -6.20 -1.40
N HIS A 74 -6.27 -7.05 -1.41
CA HIS A 74 -5.83 -7.73 -2.62
C HIS A 74 -6.64 -9.02 -2.88
N PRO A 75 -6.74 -9.49 -4.13
CA PRO A 75 -7.34 -10.78 -4.43
C PRO A 75 -6.48 -11.93 -3.90
N PHE A 76 -7.05 -13.13 -3.83
CA PHE A 76 -6.31 -14.34 -3.44
C PHE A 76 -5.00 -14.46 -4.24
N GLY A 77 -3.90 -14.68 -3.52
CA GLY A 77 -2.56 -14.79 -4.13
C GLY A 77 -1.95 -13.48 -4.65
N GLY A 78 -2.63 -12.35 -4.44
CA GLY A 78 -2.09 -11.03 -4.79
C GLY A 78 -1.28 -10.39 -3.66
N VAL A 79 -0.74 -9.20 -3.94
CA VAL A 79 -0.06 -8.32 -2.98
C VAL A 79 -0.47 -6.87 -3.22
N LYS A 80 -0.20 -6.00 -2.24
CA LYS A 80 -0.62 -4.58 -2.27
C LYS A 80 -0.04 -3.77 -3.42
N GLU A 81 1.10 -4.16 -3.97
CA GLU A 81 1.76 -3.47 -5.10
C GLU A 81 1.09 -3.73 -6.45
N GLN A 82 0.06 -4.56 -6.48
CA GLN A 82 -0.66 -4.94 -7.70
C GLN A 82 -2.01 -4.21 -7.82
N THR A 83 -3.06 -4.93 -8.13
CA THR A 83 -4.41 -4.39 -8.40
C THR A 83 -4.95 -3.54 -7.24
N SER A 84 -4.76 -3.95 -6.00
CA SER A 84 -5.26 -3.20 -4.84
C SER A 84 -4.58 -1.84 -4.69
N GLY A 85 -3.26 -1.78 -4.88
CA GLY A 85 -2.53 -0.52 -4.85
C GLY A 85 -2.94 0.43 -5.99
N LEU A 86 -3.15 -0.11 -7.20
CA LEU A 86 -3.66 0.70 -8.31
C LEU A 86 -5.05 1.29 -7.99
N HIS A 87 -5.97 0.49 -7.45
CA HIS A 87 -7.29 0.99 -7.05
C HIS A 87 -7.20 2.02 -5.93
N ALA A 88 -6.36 1.75 -4.91
CA ALA A 88 -6.13 2.68 -3.81
C ALA A 88 -5.60 4.02 -4.34
N GLN A 89 -4.61 4.01 -5.24
CA GLN A 89 -4.08 5.21 -5.85
C GLN A 89 -5.16 5.98 -6.64
N LYS A 90 -5.98 5.29 -7.44
CA LYS A 90 -7.03 5.93 -8.23
C LYS A 90 -8.14 6.54 -7.38
N LEU A 91 -8.45 5.95 -6.23
CA LEU A 91 -9.37 6.53 -5.27
C LEU A 91 -8.76 7.73 -4.54
N ALA A 92 -7.46 7.66 -4.22
CA ALA A 92 -6.75 8.78 -3.61
C ALA A 92 -6.64 9.99 -4.55
N GLU A 93 -6.45 9.77 -5.85
CA GLU A 93 -6.52 10.84 -6.86
C GLU A 93 -7.87 11.58 -6.90
N ARG A 94 -8.93 10.94 -6.38
CA ARG A 94 -10.29 11.50 -6.25
C ARG A 94 -10.58 12.13 -4.90
N GLY A 95 -9.59 12.19 -4.01
CA GLY A 95 -9.68 12.88 -2.73
C GLY A 95 -9.94 12.01 -1.50
N TYR A 96 -9.96 10.67 -1.63
CA TYR A 96 -10.08 9.77 -0.49
C TYR A 96 -8.71 9.44 0.12
N VAL A 97 -8.65 9.25 1.42
CA VAL A 97 -7.51 8.56 2.04
C VAL A 97 -7.71 7.07 1.84
N THR A 98 -6.72 6.37 1.30
CA THR A 98 -6.89 4.95 0.99
C THR A 98 -5.73 4.12 1.50
N LEU A 99 -6.02 2.92 1.97
CA LEU A 99 -5.05 1.96 2.47
C LEU A 99 -5.14 0.67 1.67
N ALA A 100 -4.06 0.29 0.99
CA ALA A 100 -3.88 -1.06 0.47
C ALA A 100 -2.86 -1.80 1.35
N PHE A 101 -3.14 -3.03 1.72
CA PHE A 101 -2.27 -3.81 2.60
C PHE A 101 -2.08 -5.23 2.09
N ASP A 102 -0.98 -5.86 2.49
CA ASP A 102 -0.80 -7.29 2.33
C ASP A 102 -1.52 -8.02 3.46
N ALA A 103 -2.36 -8.98 3.13
CA ALA A 103 -2.98 -9.83 4.15
C ALA A 103 -1.91 -10.59 4.96
N SER A 104 -2.25 -10.97 6.18
CA SER A 104 -1.40 -11.86 6.98
C SER A 104 -0.96 -13.07 6.16
N HIS A 105 0.27 -13.51 6.31
CA HIS A 105 0.94 -14.59 5.58
C HIS A 105 1.34 -14.27 4.12
N TYR A 106 1.07 -13.04 3.62
CA TYR A 106 1.39 -12.60 2.25
C TYR A 106 2.31 -11.39 2.23
N GLY A 107 2.99 -11.20 1.10
CA GLY A 107 3.80 -10.03 0.81
C GLY A 107 4.79 -9.68 1.91
N GLU A 108 4.78 -8.43 2.34
CA GLU A 108 5.63 -7.91 3.43
C GLU A 108 5.00 -8.13 4.83
N SER A 109 3.74 -8.56 4.92
CA SER A 109 3.09 -8.86 6.19
C SER A 109 3.67 -10.13 6.82
N GLY A 110 3.58 -10.20 8.15
CA GLY A 110 4.02 -11.36 8.92
C GLY A 110 3.08 -12.56 8.81
N GLY A 111 3.36 -13.56 9.62
CA GLY A 111 2.60 -14.80 9.71
C GLY A 111 3.32 -15.98 9.06
N GLU A 112 3.40 -17.06 9.83
CA GLU A 112 3.93 -18.35 9.39
C GLU A 112 2.87 -19.45 9.61
N PRO A 113 2.79 -20.46 8.72
CA PRO A 113 3.51 -20.58 7.45
C PRO A 113 3.07 -19.53 6.41
N ARG A 114 3.93 -19.27 5.41
CA ARG A 114 3.62 -18.32 4.34
C ARG A 114 2.55 -18.85 3.38
N PHE A 115 1.86 -17.92 2.70
CA PHE A 115 0.86 -18.21 1.66
C PHE A 115 -0.36 -19.02 2.16
N VAL A 116 -0.74 -18.77 3.40
CA VAL A 116 -1.97 -19.31 3.98
C VAL A 116 -3.08 -18.31 3.83
N ALA A 117 -4.19 -18.70 3.24
CA ALA A 117 -5.42 -17.93 3.21
C ALA A 117 -6.39 -18.47 4.25
N SER A 118 -6.78 -17.60 5.18
CA SER A 118 -7.80 -17.90 6.19
C SER A 118 -8.81 -16.76 6.19
N PRO A 119 -10.10 -17.04 5.90
CA PRO A 119 -11.13 -16.00 5.94
C PRO A 119 -11.21 -15.29 7.29
N ASP A 120 -11.02 -16.01 8.39
CA ASP A 120 -11.08 -15.44 9.74
C ASP A 120 -9.92 -14.47 9.98
N ILE A 121 -8.69 -14.84 9.60
CA ILE A 121 -7.51 -13.98 9.72
C ILE A 121 -7.64 -12.78 8.79
N ASN A 122 -8.08 -12.99 7.54
CA ASN A 122 -8.25 -11.91 6.59
C ASN A 122 -9.32 -10.90 7.06
N THR A 123 -10.43 -11.37 7.63
CA THR A 123 -11.46 -10.50 8.22
C THR A 123 -10.88 -9.67 9.36
N GLU A 124 -10.04 -10.29 10.18
CA GLU A 124 -9.37 -9.61 11.27
C GLU A 124 -8.34 -8.57 10.76
N ASP A 125 -7.63 -8.85 9.68
CA ASP A 125 -6.73 -7.87 9.06
C ASP A 125 -7.48 -6.61 8.62
N PHE A 126 -8.68 -6.77 8.03
CA PHE A 126 -9.55 -5.63 7.70
C PHE A 126 -10.01 -4.88 8.94
N SER A 127 -10.41 -5.58 9.99
CA SER A 127 -10.80 -4.96 11.27
C SER A 127 -9.65 -4.14 11.86
N ALA A 128 -8.46 -4.71 11.91
CA ALA A 128 -7.27 -4.01 12.38
C ALA A 128 -6.91 -2.79 11.52
N ALA A 129 -7.12 -2.87 10.21
CA ALA A 129 -6.92 -1.74 9.30
C ALA A 129 -7.92 -0.60 9.55
N VAL A 130 -9.19 -0.93 9.87
CA VAL A 130 -10.20 0.06 10.27
C VAL A 130 -9.80 0.75 11.57
N ASP A 131 -9.39 -0.02 12.57
CA ASP A 131 -8.95 0.51 13.86
C ASP A 131 -7.73 1.42 13.67
N PHE A 132 -6.74 1.00 12.88
CA PHE A 132 -5.56 1.78 12.57
C PHE A 132 -5.90 3.14 11.94
N LEU A 133 -6.78 3.16 10.94
CA LEU A 133 -7.20 4.40 10.28
C LEU A 133 -8.07 5.28 11.18
N SER A 134 -8.89 4.69 12.04
CA SER A 134 -9.80 5.43 12.95
C SER A 134 -9.05 6.16 14.06
N LEU A 135 -7.89 5.66 14.44
CA LEU A 135 -7.04 6.23 15.50
C LEU A 135 -5.97 7.19 14.96
N ARG A 136 -5.89 7.36 13.64
CA ARG A 136 -4.92 8.23 13.02
C ARG A 136 -5.49 9.64 12.82
N ASP A 137 -4.73 10.65 13.29
CA ASP A 137 -5.01 12.08 13.10
C ASP A 137 -4.66 12.56 11.66
#